data_705362f3c6102c97b3837800445f1580
#
_entry.id   705362f3c6102c97b3837800445f1580
#
_cell.length_a   1.000
_cell.length_b   1.000
_cell.length_c   1.000
_cell.angle_alpha   90.00
_cell.angle_beta   90.00
_cell.angle_gamma   90.00
#
_symmetry.space_group_name_H-M   'P 1'
#
loop_
_entity.id
_entity.type
_entity.pdbx_description
1 polymer ?
#
loop_
_entity_poly.entity_id
_entity_poly.type
_entity_poly.pdbx_seq_one_letter_code
_entity_poly.pdbx_strand_id
1 'polypeptide(L)'
;MDYLDIVVLDEDGTEKPLRDLVLGRWTVLYFYPKDNTPGCTTEAKEFTELIDEFEKLGFQVIGVSRDSPKSHARFKERHSLRVRLISDPNAELHRALGAWGKKKRYGREYEGAIRSTFILNPEGKIVWEKRNVRAKGHAAKVLEVAKGLIGKE
;
A
#
# COMPACT_ATOMS: atom_id res chain seq x y z
N MET A 1 -9.45 12.68 13.63
CA MET A 1 -10.05 11.43 13.12
C MET A 1 -8.98 10.34 13.05
N ASP A 2 -9.31 9.18 13.56
CA ASP A 2 -8.44 8.02 13.44
C ASP A 2 -8.43 7.53 11.99
N TYR A 3 -7.24 7.30 11.42
CA TYR A 3 -7.15 6.78 10.05
C TYR A 3 -7.84 5.42 9.88
N LEU A 4 -8.00 4.65 10.94
CA LEU A 4 -8.71 3.37 10.92
C LEU A 4 -10.20 3.52 10.60
N ASP A 5 -10.77 4.71 10.79
CA ASP A 5 -12.18 4.99 10.49
C ASP A 5 -12.41 5.47 9.06
N ILE A 6 -11.34 5.75 8.32
CA ILE A 6 -11.47 6.24 6.95
C ILE A 6 -11.99 5.12 6.06
N VAL A 7 -13.03 5.45 5.27
CA VAL A 7 -13.66 4.50 4.37
C VAL A 7 -12.90 4.42 3.05
N VAL A 8 -12.59 3.20 2.64
CA VAL A 8 -11.92 2.90 1.38
C VAL A 8 -12.80 1.92 0.59
N LEU A 9 -12.45 1.65 -0.66
CA LEU A 9 -13.13 0.64 -1.46
C LEU A 9 -12.25 -0.61 -1.54
N ASP A 10 -12.81 -1.74 -1.14
CA ASP A 10 -12.13 -3.02 -1.26
C ASP A 10 -12.14 -3.49 -2.72
N GLU A 11 -11.48 -4.59 -3.00
CA GLU A 11 -11.34 -5.12 -4.38
C GLU A 11 -12.67 -5.39 -5.07
N ASP A 12 -13.70 -5.74 -4.32
CA ASP A 12 -15.04 -5.99 -4.86
C ASP A 12 -15.88 -4.71 -5.01
N GLY A 13 -15.31 -3.54 -4.71
CA GLY A 13 -16.00 -2.26 -4.75
C GLY A 13 -16.81 -1.92 -3.50
N THR A 14 -16.78 -2.78 -2.49
CA THR A 14 -17.49 -2.56 -1.23
C THR A 14 -16.80 -1.49 -0.40
N GLU A 15 -17.56 -0.56 0.15
CA GLU A 15 -17.04 0.44 1.09
C GLU A 15 -16.78 -0.20 2.45
N LYS A 16 -15.58 0.00 2.98
CA LYS A 16 -15.19 -0.51 4.29
C LYS A 16 -14.30 0.50 5.01
N PRO A 17 -14.45 0.67 6.33
CA PRO A 17 -13.45 1.42 7.06
C PRO A 17 -12.14 0.63 7.06
N LEU A 18 -11.01 1.32 7.06
CA LEU A 18 -9.69 0.67 6.99
C LEU A 18 -9.54 -0.41 8.06
N ARG A 19 -10.09 -0.18 9.26
CA ARG A 19 -10.03 -1.15 10.36
C ARG A 19 -10.47 -2.56 9.95
N ASP A 20 -11.49 -2.65 9.11
CA ASP A 20 -12.03 -3.95 8.69
C ASP A 20 -11.04 -4.74 7.86
N LEU A 21 -10.03 -4.08 7.29
CA LEU A 21 -9.04 -4.70 6.44
C LEU A 21 -7.73 -5.03 7.17
N VAL A 22 -7.43 -4.31 8.24
CA VAL A 22 -6.10 -4.39 8.86
C VAL A 22 -6.08 -4.92 10.30
N LEU A 23 -7.18 -4.81 11.06
CA LEU A 23 -7.19 -5.31 12.43
C LEU A 23 -7.08 -6.84 12.48
N GLY A 24 -6.30 -7.34 13.43
CA GLY A 24 -6.08 -8.76 13.62
C GLY A 24 -4.95 -9.36 12.79
N ARG A 25 -4.31 -8.56 11.94
CA ARG A 25 -3.21 -9.02 11.09
C ARG A 25 -2.10 -7.99 11.00
N TRP A 26 -0.87 -8.46 10.92
CA TRP A 26 0.24 -7.61 10.50
C TRP A 26 0.00 -7.20 9.05
N THR A 27 0.17 -5.92 8.73
CA THR A 27 -0.14 -5.40 7.40
C THR A 27 0.97 -4.51 6.88
N VAL A 28 1.43 -4.80 5.66
CA VAL A 28 2.20 -3.86 4.86
C VAL A 28 1.19 -3.08 4.03
N LEU A 29 1.14 -1.77 4.24
CA LEU A 29 0.24 -0.87 3.53
C LEU A 29 1.09 0.08 2.70
N TYR A 30 1.11 -0.11 1.38
CA TYR A 30 1.93 0.72 0.52
C TYR A 30 1.08 1.57 -0.43
N PHE A 31 1.45 2.84 -0.56
CA PHE A 31 0.77 3.80 -1.41
C PHE A 31 1.57 4.00 -2.68
N TYR A 32 0.91 4.01 -3.83
CA TYR A 32 1.54 4.17 -5.13
C TYR A 32 0.68 5.08 -6.02
N PRO A 33 1.31 5.83 -6.96
CA PRO A 33 0.58 6.85 -7.72
C PRO A 33 -0.52 6.34 -8.65
N LYS A 34 -0.25 5.29 -9.46
CA LYS A 34 -1.23 4.91 -10.48
C LYS A 34 -1.00 3.49 -11.02
N ASP A 35 -2.09 2.77 -11.21
CA ASP A 35 -2.07 1.43 -11.82
C ASP A 35 -1.43 1.48 -13.22
N ASN A 36 -0.76 0.40 -13.58
CA ASN A 36 -0.18 0.18 -14.91
C ASN A 36 0.91 1.18 -15.33
N THR A 37 1.45 1.97 -14.40
CA THR A 37 2.64 2.78 -14.67
C THR A 37 3.89 1.94 -14.40
N PRO A 38 5.05 2.24 -15.03
CA PRO A 38 6.24 1.39 -14.90
C PRO A 38 6.71 1.15 -13.48
N GLY A 39 6.85 2.21 -12.69
CA GLY A 39 7.31 2.08 -11.29
C GLY A 39 6.32 1.33 -10.42
N CYS A 40 5.04 1.61 -10.55
CA CYS A 40 4.00 0.95 -9.77
C CYS A 40 3.89 -0.53 -10.13
N THR A 41 4.07 -0.86 -11.40
CA THR A 41 4.08 -2.24 -11.87
C THR A 41 5.28 -3.00 -11.29
N THR A 42 6.47 -2.39 -11.33
CA THR A 42 7.69 -2.97 -10.75
C THR A 42 7.50 -3.26 -9.26
N GLU A 43 6.99 -2.30 -8.50
CA GLU A 43 6.78 -2.45 -7.06
C GLU A 43 5.78 -3.58 -6.76
N ALA A 44 4.65 -3.59 -7.45
CA ALA A 44 3.61 -4.59 -7.24
C ALA A 44 4.09 -6.00 -7.59
N LYS A 45 4.88 -6.13 -8.66
CA LYS A 45 5.49 -7.41 -9.05
C LYS A 45 6.49 -7.90 -8.02
N GLU A 46 7.32 -7.01 -7.50
CA GLU A 46 8.30 -7.38 -6.48
C GLU A 46 7.62 -7.84 -5.19
N PHE A 47 6.57 -7.15 -4.75
CA PHE A 47 5.77 -7.62 -3.61
C PHE A 47 5.13 -8.97 -3.91
N THR A 48 4.61 -9.15 -5.12
CA THR A 48 4.00 -10.43 -5.54
C THR A 48 5.01 -11.58 -5.48
N GLU A 49 6.24 -11.35 -5.93
CA GLU A 49 7.30 -12.35 -5.88
C GLU A 49 7.65 -12.77 -4.45
N LEU A 50 7.49 -11.86 -3.49
CA LEU A 50 7.82 -12.10 -2.09
C LEU A 50 6.59 -12.43 -1.23
N ILE A 51 5.40 -12.55 -1.83
CA ILE A 51 4.15 -12.65 -1.07
C ILE A 51 4.12 -13.87 -0.15
N ASP A 52 4.64 -15.00 -0.59
CA ASP A 52 4.67 -16.21 0.24
C ASP A 52 5.55 -16.03 1.47
N GLU A 53 6.66 -15.29 1.33
CA GLU A 53 7.54 -14.99 2.47
C GLU A 53 6.87 -14.06 3.47
N PHE A 54 6.12 -13.04 2.98
CA PHE A 54 5.33 -12.19 3.85
C PHE A 54 4.27 -12.99 4.60
N GLU A 55 3.55 -13.85 3.89
CA GLU A 55 2.50 -14.68 4.49
C GLU A 55 3.05 -15.62 5.56
N LYS A 56 4.23 -16.19 5.36
CA LYS A 56 4.88 -17.04 6.36
C LYS A 56 5.19 -16.28 7.65
N LEU A 57 5.42 -14.98 7.55
CA LEU A 57 5.63 -14.13 8.72
C LEU A 57 4.33 -13.64 9.35
N GLY A 58 3.19 -13.98 8.76
CA GLY A 58 1.89 -13.51 9.22
C GLY A 58 1.48 -12.15 8.69
N PHE A 59 2.10 -11.67 7.61
CA PHE A 59 1.80 -10.38 7.02
C PHE A 59 0.92 -10.50 5.80
N GLN A 60 -0.03 -9.58 5.67
CA GLN A 60 -0.70 -9.33 4.40
C GLN A 60 -0.08 -8.08 3.76
N VAL A 61 -0.18 -7.97 2.44
CA VAL A 61 0.33 -6.82 1.69
C VAL A 61 -0.83 -6.17 0.95
N ILE A 62 -1.08 -4.90 1.24
CA ILE A 62 -2.17 -4.12 0.65
C ILE A 62 -1.58 -2.89 -0.05
N GLY A 63 -1.85 -2.76 -1.35
CA GLY A 63 -1.52 -1.55 -2.11
C GLY A 63 -2.70 -0.61 -2.15
N VAL A 64 -2.43 0.69 -2.10
CA VAL A 64 -3.44 1.74 -2.09
C VAL A 64 -3.14 2.76 -3.18
N SER A 65 -4.11 3.06 -4.01
CA SER A 65 -4.04 4.18 -4.95
C SER A 65 -5.43 4.81 -5.06
N ARG A 66 -5.53 5.85 -5.88
CA ARG A 66 -6.81 6.51 -6.15
C ARG A 66 -7.59 5.83 -7.28
N ASP A 67 -6.98 4.84 -7.93
CA ASP A 67 -7.63 4.12 -9.03
C ASP A 67 -8.84 3.33 -8.53
N SER A 68 -9.78 3.08 -9.45
CA SER A 68 -11.01 2.37 -9.14
C SER A 68 -10.77 0.87 -8.92
N PRO A 69 -11.70 0.18 -8.25
CA PRO A 69 -11.62 -1.28 -8.14
C PRO A 69 -11.54 -1.98 -9.49
N LYS A 70 -12.22 -1.43 -10.49
CA LYS A 70 -12.18 -1.98 -11.86
C LYS A 70 -10.78 -1.86 -12.48
N SER A 71 -10.12 -0.73 -12.29
CA SER A 71 -8.74 -0.53 -12.73
C SER A 71 -7.81 -1.51 -12.01
N HIS A 72 -7.96 -1.65 -10.70
CA HIS A 72 -7.18 -2.60 -9.90
C HIS A 72 -7.33 -4.04 -10.40
N ALA A 73 -8.55 -4.44 -10.73
CA ALA A 73 -8.80 -5.78 -11.24
C ALA A 73 -8.05 -6.04 -12.54
N ARG A 74 -8.06 -5.07 -13.45
CA ARG A 74 -7.32 -5.17 -14.72
C ARG A 74 -5.81 -5.19 -14.50
N PHE A 75 -5.32 -4.37 -13.58
CA PHE A 75 -3.90 -4.32 -13.22
C PHE A 75 -3.44 -5.66 -12.67
N LYS A 76 -4.19 -6.24 -11.74
CA LYS A 76 -3.88 -7.54 -11.14
C LYS A 76 -3.88 -8.64 -12.19
N GLU A 77 -4.89 -8.68 -13.05
CA GLU A 77 -5.01 -9.68 -14.10
C GLU A 77 -3.85 -9.58 -15.10
N ARG A 78 -3.58 -8.38 -15.58
CA ARG A 78 -2.52 -8.14 -16.56
C ARG A 78 -1.14 -8.59 -16.12
N HIS A 79 -0.83 -8.44 -14.85
CA HIS A 79 0.51 -8.72 -14.31
C HIS A 79 0.54 -9.87 -13.31
N SER A 80 -0.56 -10.61 -13.17
CA SER A 80 -0.67 -11.74 -12.24
C SER A 80 -0.29 -11.34 -10.80
N LEU A 81 -0.76 -10.19 -10.35
CA LEU A 81 -0.43 -9.67 -9.02
C LEU A 81 -1.18 -10.44 -7.93
N ARG A 82 -0.48 -10.70 -6.83
CA ARG A 82 -1.05 -11.42 -5.68
C ARG A 82 -1.25 -10.51 -4.46
N VAL A 83 -0.95 -9.24 -4.59
CA VAL A 83 -1.22 -8.26 -3.53
C VAL A 83 -2.68 -7.84 -3.58
N ARG A 84 -3.23 -7.44 -2.43
CA ARG A 84 -4.56 -6.86 -2.35
C ARG A 84 -4.46 -5.38 -2.72
N LEU A 85 -5.34 -4.91 -3.58
CA LEU A 85 -5.35 -3.50 -4.01
C LEU A 85 -6.67 -2.87 -3.61
N ILE A 86 -6.57 -1.77 -2.85
CA ILE A 86 -7.75 -1.02 -2.39
C ILE A 86 -7.73 0.39 -2.96
N SER A 87 -8.90 1.02 -2.99
CA SER A 87 -9.06 2.34 -3.60
C SER A 87 -9.37 3.40 -2.57
N ASP A 88 -8.67 4.53 -2.68
CA ASP A 88 -8.87 5.73 -1.86
C ASP A 88 -9.11 6.91 -2.80
N PRO A 89 -10.29 6.96 -3.47
CA PRO A 89 -10.51 7.87 -4.61
C PRO A 89 -10.34 9.35 -4.28
N ASN A 90 -10.66 9.74 -3.07
CA ASN A 90 -10.58 11.15 -2.65
C ASN A 90 -9.30 11.47 -1.88
N ALA A 91 -8.35 10.53 -1.85
CA ALA A 91 -7.07 10.68 -1.18
C ALA A 91 -7.19 10.98 0.33
N GLU A 92 -8.29 10.59 0.97
CA GLU A 92 -8.48 10.81 2.41
C GLU A 92 -7.44 10.06 3.24
N LEU A 93 -7.27 8.77 2.95
CA LEU A 93 -6.29 7.94 3.63
C LEU A 93 -4.87 8.39 3.29
N HIS A 94 -4.63 8.73 2.02
CA HIS A 94 -3.34 9.29 1.60
C HIS A 94 -2.96 10.49 2.46
N ARG A 95 -3.88 11.45 2.61
CA ARG A 95 -3.60 12.67 3.37
C ARG A 95 -3.44 12.39 4.86
N ALA A 96 -4.28 11.51 5.41
CA ALA A 96 -4.22 11.17 6.84
C ALA A 96 -2.87 10.58 7.24
N LEU A 97 -2.25 9.80 6.35
CA LEU A 97 -0.96 9.15 6.63
C LEU A 97 0.24 9.92 6.06
N GLY A 98 0.00 11.06 5.40
CA GLY A 98 1.09 11.84 4.83
C GLY A 98 1.68 11.26 3.55
N ALA A 99 0.93 10.42 2.85
CA ALA A 99 1.32 9.86 1.55
C ALA A 99 0.81 10.71 0.39
N TRP A 100 0.66 12.00 0.64
CA TRP A 100 0.13 12.96 -0.31
C TRP A 100 0.88 14.28 -0.14
N GLY A 101 1.24 14.92 -1.24
CA GLY A 101 1.95 16.19 -1.14
C GLY A 101 2.29 16.77 -2.48
N LYS A 102 3.09 17.83 -2.44
CA LYS A 102 3.52 18.54 -3.62
C LYS A 102 4.59 17.75 -4.38
N LYS A 103 4.41 17.67 -5.69
CA LYS A 103 5.35 17.03 -6.61
C LYS A 103 5.70 18.01 -7.72
N LYS A 104 6.91 17.87 -8.26
CA LYS A 104 7.37 18.66 -9.40
C LYS A 104 7.61 17.76 -10.60
N ARG A 105 7.10 18.18 -11.77
CA ARG A 105 7.37 17.49 -13.01
C ARG A 105 7.38 18.50 -14.15
N TYR A 106 8.48 18.55 -14.89
CA TYR A 106 8.66 19.50 -15.98
C TYR A 106 8.44 20.96 -15.56
N GLY A 107 8.94 21.33 -14.39
CA GLY A 107 8.81 22.69 -13.86
C GLY A 107 7.43 23.04 -13.31
N ARG A 108 6.48 22.12 -13.32
CA ARG A 108 5.14 22.30 -12.77
C ARG A 108 5.01 21.66 -11.40
N GLU A 109 4.41 22.40 -10.47
CA GLU A 109 4.03 21.86 -9.18
C GLU A 109 2.60 21.33 -9.26
N TYR A 110 2.36 20.17 -8.65
CA TYR A 110 1.02 19.60 -8.49
C TYR A 110 0.99 18.77 -7.23
N GLU A 111 -0.21 18.48 -6.75
CA GLU A 111 -0.37 17.58 -5.61
C GLU A 111 -0.67 16.17 -6.10
N GLY A 112 -0.10 15.19 -5.43
CA GLY A 112 -0.31 13.81 -5.81
C GLY A 112 0.18 12.83 -4.76
N ALA A 113 -0.04 11.55 -5.03
CA ALA A 113 0.38 10.48 -4.15
C ALA A 113 1.91 10.41 -4.08
N ILE A 114 2.41 10.28 -2.87
CA ILE A 114 3.84 10.07 -2.60
C ILE A 114 4.01 8.59 -2.27
N ARG A 115 4.83 7.89 -3.06
CA ARG A 115 5.10 6.47 -2.86
C ARG A 115 5.64 6.25 -1.46
N SER A 116 4.87 5.57 -0.63
CA SER A 116 5.12 5.43 0.79
C SER A 116 4.71 4.05 1.27
N THR A 117 5.33 3.57 2.34
CA THR A 117 4.96 2.29 2.92
C THR A 117 4.88 2.41 4.44
N PHE A 118 3.85 1.79 4.99
CA PHE A 118 3.58 1.73 6.42
C PHE A 118 3.43 0.26 6.81
N ILE A 119 3.92 -0.07 7.99
CA ILE A 119 3.65 -1.39 8.57
C ILE A 119 2.78 -1.18 9.79
N LEU A 120 1.64 -1.86 9.81
CA LEU A 120 0.68 -1.80 10.90
C LEU A 120 0.70 -3.14 11.66
N ASN A 121 0.68 -3.05 12.99
CA ASN A 121 0.55 -4.26 13.80
C ASN A 121 -0.93 -4.72 13.86
N PRO A 122 -1.24 -5.88 14.47
CA PRO A 122 -2.63 -6.36 14.52
C PRO A 122 -3.64 -5.44 15.19
N GLU A 123 -3.18 -4.49 16.02
CA GLU A 123 -4.04 -3.47 16.64
C GLU A 123 -4.25 -2.26 15.72
N GLY A 124 -3.67 -2.29 14.53
CA GLY A 124 -3.80 -1.19 13.56
C GLY A 124 -2.85 -0.03 13.81
N LYS A 125 -1.85 -0.22 14.66
CA LYS A 125 -0.87 0.82 15.00
C LYS A 125 0.27 0.81 13.99
N ILE A 126 0.67 2.00 13.52
CA ILE A 126 1.83 2.13 12.63
C ILE A 126 3.10 1.93 13.45
N VAL A 127 3.85 0.89 13.12
CA VAL A 127 5.11 0.55 13.83
C VAL A 127 6.34 0.83 12.99
N TRP A 128 6.17 1.09 11.71
CA TRP A 128 7.24 1.49 10.80
C TRP A 128 6.66 2.27 9.64
N GLU A 129 7.37 3.28 9.16
CA GLU A 129 6.92 4.06 8.03
C GLU A 129 8.10 4.64 7.25
N LYS A 130 7.93 4.75 5.94
CA LYS A 130 8.90 5.41 5.07
C LYS A 130 8.17 6.04 3.90
N ARG A 131 8.43 7.32 3.68
CA ARG A 131 7.83 8.09 2.58
C ARG A 131 8.86 8.36 1.50
N ASN A 132 8.36 8.63 0.29
CA ASN A 132 9.18 8.99 -0.86
C ASN A 132 10.20 7.88 -1.19
N VAL A 133 9.70 6.66 -1.35
CA VAL A 133 10.52 5.49 -1.63
C VAL A 133 10.62 5.23 -3.13
N ARG A 134 11.68 4.53 -3.53
CA ARG A 134 11.84 4.06 -4.91
C ARG A 134 11.15 2.70 -5.06
N ALA A 135 10.54 2.46 -6.24
CA ALA A 135 9.85 1.21 -6.50
C ALA A 135 10.79 0.01 -6.49
N LYS A 136 11.87 0.09 -7.27
CA LYS A 136 12.80 -1.03 -7.43
C LYS A 136 13.57 -1.33 -6.14
N GLY A 137 13.53 -2.58 -5.71
CA GLY A 137 14.24 -3.04 -4.52
C GLY A 137 13.52 -2.76 -3.21
N HIS A 138 12.40 -2.03 -3.24
CA HIS A 138 11.69 -1.62 -2.04
C HIS A 138 11.03 -2.80 -1.31
N ALA A 139 10.39 -3.70 -2.04
CA ALA A 139 9.70 -4.85 -1.44
C ALA A 139 10.65 -5.71 -0.60
N ALA A 140 11.87 -5.94 -1.11
CA ALA A 140 12.88 -6.72 -0.38
C ALA A 140 13.29 -6.03 0.93
N LYS A 141 13.42 -4.70 0.91
CA LYS A 141 13.74 -3.93 2.13
C LYS A 141 12.60 -4.02 3.14
N VAL A 142 11.37 -3.93 2.68
CA VAL A 142 10.19 -4.06 3.55
C VAL A 142 10.13 -5.45 4.18
N LEU A 143 10.45 -6.48 3.41
CA LEU A 143 10.49 -7.85 3.94
C LEU A 143 11.52 -7.97 5.06
N GLU A 144 12.71 -7.38 4.91
CA GLU A 144 13.73 -7.38 5.95
C GLU A 144 13.25 -6.66 7.21
N VAL A 145 12.55 -5.53 7.06
CA VAL A 145 11.96 -4.82 8.20
C VAL A 145 10.91 -5.71 8.89
N ALA A 146 10.06 -6.38 8.11
CA ALA A 146 9.03 -7.28 8.65
C ALA A 146 9.65 -8.42 9.45
N LYS A 147 10.72 -9.03 8.95
CA LYS A 147 11.47 -10.08 9.66
C LYS A 147 11.99 -9.57 11.01
N GLY A 148 12.53 -8.36 11.02
CA GLY A 148 13.06 -7.73 12.23
C GLY A 148 11.97 -7.46 13.27
N LEU A 149 10.79 -7.05 12.84
CA LEU A 149 9.67 -6.79 13.74
C LEU A 149 9.15 -8.08 14.39
N ILE A 150 9.05 -9.15 13.63
CA ILE A 150 8.59 -10.44 14.13
C ILE A 150 9.64 -11.07 15.04
N GLY A 151 10.93 -10.94 14.69
CA GLY A 151 12.02 -11.51 15.49
C GLY A 151 12.19 -10.87 16.85
N LYS A 152 11.54 -9.74 17.12
CA LYS A 152 11.60 -9.03 18.42
C LYS A 152 10.48 -9.40 19.37
N GLU A 153 9.53 -10.19 18.94
CA GLU A 153 8.39 -10.59 19.77
C GLU A 153 8.70 -11.79 20.68
#